data_26da1f5038e3b99ab5232d296a19a560
#
_entry.id   26da1f5038e3b99ab5232d296a19a560
#
_cell.length_a   1.000
_cell.length_b   1.000
_cell.length_c   1.000
_cell.angle_alpha   90.00
_cell.angle_beta   90.00
_cell.angle_gamma   90.00
#
_symmetry.space_group_name_H-M   'P 1'
#
loop_
_entity.id
_entity.type
_entity.pdbx_description
1 polymer ?
#
loop_
_entity_poly.entity_id
_entity_poly.type
_entity_poly.pdbx_seq_one_letter_code
_entity_poly.pdbx_strand_id
1 'polypeptide(L)'
;MALYNITNKELHALEKTTFTLEGLQGRYDLQEAIKKNIDIIAPDCLVISDWEDSHRRIDLLAIDKQANIVVIELKRDETGAHMELQALRYAAMISTMSFAKACEYFQTYLKKQNCDADAKEKILEFVELDETELVDFGKDIRIVLASSDFSKELTTTAIWLRDKGVDIRCVRLTPYRFNDDVLINAEQIIPVPELEEYQVKFREKRDEQLISSQEKEKDYTWYIYKDKELNKRKLALELLRDWIRQFNPASYNDLISGLSETLKNVQLCLSIRYQRSKRVAIISMKMR
;
A
#
# COMPACT_ATOMS: atom_id res chain seq x y z
N MET A 1 19.08 -10.06 19.16
CA MET A 1 20.54 -9.93 18.90
C MET A 1 21.20 -9.58 20.23
N ALA A 2 22.44 -10.03 20.51
CA ALA A 2 23.17 -9.63 21.72
C ALA A 2 24.11 -8.48 21.36
N LEU A 3 24.16 -7.46 22.21
CA LEU A 3 25.13 -6.36 22.09
C LEU A 3 26.31 -6.60 23.01
N TYR A 4 27.48 -6.24 22.56
CA TYR A 4 28.72 -6.37 23.31
C TYR A 4 29.47 -5.05 23.32
N ASN A 5 30.00 -4.71 24.47
CA ASN A 5 31.04 -3.68 24.60
C ASN A 5 32.42 -4.30 24.47
N ILE A 6 33.34 -3.63 23.78
CA ILE A 6 34.73 -4.05 23.68
C ILE A 6 35.60 -3.14 24.56
N THR A 7 36.22 -3.73 25.56
CA THR A 7 37.15 -3.02 26.47
C THR A 7 38.42 -3.86 26.65
N ASN A 8 39.58 -3.26 26.45
CA ASN A 8 40.88 -3.95 26.57
C ASN A 8 41.03 -5.20 25.70
N LYS A 9 40.38 -5.24 24.50
CA LYS A 9 40.33 -6.37 23.56
C LYS A 9 39.49 -7.56 24.06
N GLU A 10 38.65 -7.37 25.08
CA GLU A 10 37.69 -8.34 25.59
C GLU A 10 36.26 -7.88 25.27
N LEU A 11 35.39 -8.84 24.94
CA LEU A 11 33.98 -8.60 24.66
C LEU A 11 33.17 -8.87 25.94
N HIS A 12 32.44 -7.86 26.37
CA HIS A 12 31.52 -7.93 27.50
C HIS A 12 30.09 -7.80 26.98
N ALA A 13 29.28 -8.83 27.23
CA ALA A 13 27.84 -8.78 26.82
C ALA A 13 27.14 -7.71 27.65
N LEU A 14 26.32 -6.87 26.94
CA LEU A 14 25.47 -5.92 27.63
C LEU A 14 24.21 -6.65 28.14
N GLU A 15 23.77 -6.29 29.32
CA GLU A 15 22.58 -6.84 29.94
C GLU A 15 21.33 -6.23 29.24
N LYS A 16 20.50 -7.10 28.69
CA LYS A 16 19.19 -6.69 28.17
C LYS A 16 18.27 -6.33 29.34
N THR A 17 17.65 -5.16 29.27
CA THR A 17 16.74 -4.66 30.30
C THR A 17 15.34 -4.39 29.69
N THR A 18 14.48 -3.73 30.43
CA THR A 18 13.17 -3.27 29.96
C THR A 18 12.98 -1.79 30.26
N PHE A 19 12.19 -1.10 29.45
CA PHE A 19 11.89 0.31 29.70
C PHE A 19 11.28 0.54 31.09
N THR A 20 10.48 -0.42 31.55
CA THR A 20 9.87 -0.37 32.90
C THR A 20 10.91 -0.47 34.03
N LEU A 21 11.88 -1.37 33.92
CA LEU A 21 12.95 -1.52 34.92
C LEU A 21 13.88 -0.31 35.00
N GLU A 22 14.07 0.36 33.87
CA GLU A 22 14.89 1.58 33.78
C GLU A 22 14.10 2.85 34.16
N GLY A 23 12.84 2.71 34.62
CA GLY A 23 12.01 3.85 35.03
C GLY A 23 11.59 4.75 33.88
N LEU A 24 11.88 4.37 32.63
CA LEU A 24 11.47 5.08 31.43
C LEU A 24 9.95 4.91 31.26
N GLN A 25 9.19 5.87 31.76
CA GLN A 25 7.73 5.84 31.74
C GLN A 25 7.23 6.16 30.33
N GLY A 26 7.35 5.19 29.51
CA GLY A 26 6.96 4.85 28.16
C GLY A 26 6.48 5.96 27.23
N ARG A 27 5.42 6.62 27.59
CA ARG A 27 4.77 7.54 26.67
C ARG A 27 5.45 8.91 26.65
N TYR A 28 5.94 9.40 27.78
CA TYR A 28 6.58 10.71 27.83
C TYR A 28 8.06 10.61 27.50
N ASP A 29 8.80 9.71 28.13
CA ASP A 29 10.26 9.67 27.99
C ASP A 29 10.68 9.11 26.62
N LEU A 30 10.14 7.94 26.26
CA LEU A 30 10.47 7.28 25.00
C LEU A 30 9.94 8.07 23.78
N GLN A 31 8.69 8.56 23.86
CA GLN A 31 8.09 9.36 22.80
C GLN A 31 8.86 10.66 22.58
N GLU A 32 9.24 11.38 23.65
CA GLU A 32 10.04 12.60 23.55
C GLU A 32 11.44 12.33 23.00
N ALA A 33 12.09 11.23 23.40
CA ALA A 33 13.39 10.86 22.87
C ALA A 33 13.33 10.51 21.37
N ILE A 34 12.32 9.74 20.96
CA ILE A 34 12.10 9.39 19.56
C ILE A 34 11.69 10.61 18.73
N LYS A 35 10.83 11.47 19.25
CA LYS A 35 10.40 12.71 18.59
C LYS A 35 11.59 13.61 18.23
N LYS A 36 12.60 13.66 19.07
CA LYS A 36 13.83 14.42 18.82
C LYS A 36 14.79 13.73 17.84
N ASN A 37 14.68 12.44 17.68
CA ASN A 37 15.55 11.60 16.86
C ASN A 37 14.72 10.59 16.07
N ILE A 38 13.79 11.09 15.25
CA ILE A 38 12.82 10.27 14.54
C ILE A 38 13.48 9.26 13.58
N ASP A 39 14.66 9.57 13.08
CA ASP A 39 15.40 8.75 12.13
C ASP A 39 15.73 7.35 12.65
N ILE A 40 15.71 7.15 13.97
CA ILE A 40 15.97 5.82 14.55
C ILE A 40 14.85 4.80 14.24
N ILE A 41 13.63 5.26 13.94
CA ILE A 41 12.47 4.41 13.62
C ILE A 41 11.82 4.72 12.27
N ALA A 42 11.97 5.95 11.81
CA ALA A 42 11.40 6.44 10.56
C ALA A 42 12.37 7.42 9.90
N PRO A 43 13.45 6.90 9.25
CA PRO A 43 14.40 7.75 8.55
C PRO A 43 13.71 8.57 7.47
N ASP A 44 14.26 9.76 7.21
CA ASP A 44 13.73 10.72 6.24
C ASP A 44 12.29 11.16 6.51
N CYS A 45 11.93 11.34 7.79
CA CYS A 45 10.62 11.82 8.20
C CYS A 45 10.70 13.12 9.02
N LEU A 46 9.75 14.03 8.81
CA LEU A 46 9.54 15.24 9.59
C LEU A 46 8.33 15.05 10.50
N VAL A 47 8.53 15.13 11.81
CA VAL A 47 7.41 15.08 12.78
C VAL A 47 6.61 16.38 12.68
N ILE A 48 5.31 16.26 12.41
CA ILE A 48 4.41 17.40 12.30
C ILE A 48 3.40 17.52 13.46
N SER A 49 3.21 16.46 14.24
CA SER A 49 2.35 16.48 15.42
C SER A 49 2.56 15.28 16.33
N ASP A 50 2.36 15.51 17.62
CA ASP A 50 1.99 14.54 18.65
C ASP A 50 0.48 14.65 18.89
N TRP A 51 -0.31 14.28 17.92
CA TRP A 51 -1.72 14.66 17.81
C TRP A 51 -2.60 14.01 18.87
N GLU A 52 -3.26 14.84 19.65
CA GLU A 52 -4.31 14.44 20.59
C GLU A 52 -5.63 15.10 20.16
N ASP A 53 -6.55 14.34 19.63
CA ASP A 53 -7.94 14.72 19.57
C ASP A 53 -8.69 14.12 20.78
N SER A 54 -9.77 14.77 21.21
CA SER A 54 -10.49 14.53 22.47
C SER A 54 -10.87 13.08 22.76
N HIS A 55 -10.80 12.19 21.77
CA HIS A 55 -11.12 10.77 21.90
C HIS A 55 -10.17 9.80 21.15
N ARG A 56 -9.14 10.31 20.47
CA ARG A 56 -8.27 9.49 19.60
C ARG A 56 -6.86 10.08 19.60
N ARG A 57 -5.88 9.27 19.95
CA ARG A 57 -4.52 9.71 20.18
C ARG A 57 -3.56 8.97 19.27
N ILE A 58 -2.95 9.68 18.33
CA ILE A 58 -1.79 9.23 17.56
C ILE A 58 -0.55 9.59 18.35
N ASP A 59 0.39 8.65 18.54
CA ASP A 59 1.60 8.96 19.28
C ASP A 59 2.45 9.99 18.54
N LEU A 60 2.78 9.75 17.26
CA LEU A 60 3.44 10.74 16.40
C LEU A 60 2.85 10.70 14.99
N LEU A 61 2.72 11.87 14.40
CA LEU A 61 2.38 12.09 13.01
C LEU A 61 3.54 12.76 12.30
N ALA A 62 3.94 12.21 11.17
CA ALA A 62 5.07 12.73 10.39
C ALA A 62 4.75 12.78 8.89
N ILE A 63 5.63 13.41 8.12
CA ILE A 63 5.62 13.44 6.65
C ILE A 63 6.96 12.90 6.17
N ASP A 64 6.97 12.04 5.15
CA ASP A 64 8.20 11.58 4.51
C ASP A 64 8.65 12.49 3.35
N LYS A 65 9.83 12.22 2.77
CA LYS A 65 10.39 12.97 1.64
C LYS A 65 9.54 12.91 0.36
N GLN A 66 8.65 11.94 0.24
CA GLN A 66 7.70 11.81 -0.87
C GLN A 66 6.35 12.50 -0.59
N ALA A 67 6.27 13.31 0.47
CA ALA A 67 5.04 13.97 0.93
C ALA A 67 3.91 12.99 1.34
N ASN A 68 4.24 11.75 1.68
CA ASN A 68 3.30 10.80 2.26
C ASN A 68 3.15 11.04 3.76
N ILE A 69 1.97 10.71 4.27
CA ILE A 69 1.70 10.82 5.70
C ILE A 69 2.22 9.56 6.42
N VAL A 70 2.90 9.76 7.54
CA VAL A 70 3.46 8.68 8.36
C VAL A 70 2.80 8.67 9.73
N VAL A 71 2.08 7.59 10.04
CA VAL A 71 1.49 7.33 11.35
C VAL A 71 2.43 6.46 12.15
N ILE A 72 2.80 6.92 13.34
CA ILE A 72 3.71 6.21 14.22
C ILE A 72 2.99 5.88 15.52
N GLU A 73 2.97 4.62 15.86
CA GLU A 73 2.44 4.09 17.12
C GLU A 73 3.56 3.48 17.94
N LEU A 74 3.68 3.90 19.21
CA LEU A 74 4.73 3.48 20.12
C LEU A 74 4.14 2.66 21.26
N LYS A 75 4.73 1.49 21.52
CA LYS A 75 4.37 0.66 22.67
C LYS A 75 5.62 0.31 23.46
N ARG A 76 5.48 0.45 24.77
CA ARG A 76 6.50 0.05 25.74
C ARG A 76 6.37 -1.42 26.12
N ASP A 77 5.13 -1.92 26.14
CA ASP A 77 4.79 -3.24 26.62
C ASP A 77 5.31 -4.34 25.68
N GLU A 78 5.71 -5.46 26.25
CA GLU A 78 6.33 -6.57 25.53
C GLU A 78 5.46 -7.19 24.44
N THR A 79 4.15 -7.07 24.54
CA THR A 79 3.22 -7.73 23.62
C THR A 79 2.79 -6.88 22.43
N GLY A 80 2.92 -5.55 22.50
CA GLY A 80 2.42 -4.65 21.46
C GLY A 80 0.94 -4.86 21.07
N ALA A 81 0.15 -5.44 21.97
CA ALA A 81 -1.20 -5.92 21.69
C ALA A 81 -2.08 -4.83 21.07
N HIS A 82 -2.71 -5.16 19.93
CA HIS A 82 -3.66 -4.33 19.18
C HIS A 82 -3.12 -3.02 18.62
N MET A 83 -1.80 -2.79 18.60
CA MET A 83 -1.24 -1.56 18.07
C MET A 83 -1.47 -1.44 16.55
N GLU A 84 -1.48 -2.55 15.81
CA GLU A 84 -1.78 -2.58 14.39
C GLU A 84 -3.21 -2.09 14.09
N LEU A 85 -4.19 -2.50 14.89
CA LEU A 85 -5.57 -2.04 14.74
C LEU A 85 -5.72 -0.56 15.07
N GLN A 86 -4.99 -0.08 16.07
CA GLN A 86 -4.97 1.32 16.45
C GLN A 86 -4.36 2.18 15.35
N ALA A 87 -3.20 1.79 14.84
CA ALA A 87 -2.51 2.47 13.76
C ALA A 87 -3.32 2.47 12.44
N LEU A 88 -3.97 1.36 12.10
CA LEU A 88 -4.87 1.28 10.93
C LEU A 88 -6.07 2.24 11.06
N ARG A 89 -6.68 2.35 12.23
CA ARG A 89 -7.76 3.32 12.48
C ARG A 89 -7.28 4.74 12.26
N TYR A 90 -6.10 5.07 12.77
CA TYR A 90 -5.54 6.41 12.62
C TYR A 90 -5.17 6.68 11.17
N ALA A 91 -4.55 5.74 10.47
CA ALA A 91 -4.26 5.85 9.05
C ALA A 91 -5.54 6.13 8.24
N ALA A 92 -6.61 5.36 8.50
CA ALA A 92 -7.90 5.58 7.85
C ALA A 92 -8.50 6.97 8.15
N MET A 93 -8.34 7.48 9.38
CA MET A 93 -8.84 8.81 9.75
C MET A 93 -8.12 9.95 9.04
N ILE A 94 -6.81 9.82 8.86
CA ILE A 94 -5.99 10.87 8.25
C ILE A 94 -5.84 10.72 6.73
N SER A 95 -6.40 9.65 6.14
CA SER A 95 -6.33 9.41 4.69
C SER A 95 -6.94 10.51 3.83
N THR A 96 -7.76 11.36 4.41
CA THR A 96 -8.36 12.52 3.74
C THR A 96 -7.70 13.85 4.13
N MET A 97 -6.56 13.80 4.82
CA MET A 97 -5.85 15.00 5.26
C MET A 97 -5.30 15.78 4.06
N SER A 98 -5.69 17.04 3.94
CA SER A 98 -5.12 17.93 2.94
C SER A 98 -3.80 18.53 3.41
N PHE A 99 -2.97 19.01 2.48
CA PHE A 99 -1.74 19.73 2.78
C PHE A 99 -1.99 20.94 3.71
N ALA A 100 -3.04 21.72 3.44
CA ALA A 100 -3.41 22.85 4.29
C ALA A 100 -3.67 22.41 5.74
N LYS A 101 -4.33 21.26 5.93
CA LYS A 101 -4.61 20.71 7.27
C LYS A 101 -3.35 20.20 7.96
N ALA A 102 -2.43 19.61 7.24
CA ALA A 102 -1.12 19.22 7.76
C ALA A 102 -0.31 20.44 8.23
N CYS A 103 -0.33 21.55 7.46
CA CYS A 103 0.29 22.82 7.86
C CYS A 103 -0.33 23.37 9.15
N GLU A 104 -1.66 23.33 9.33
CA GLU A 104 -2.32 23.77 10.56
C GLU A 104 -1.85 22.97 11.79
N TYR A 105 -1.77 21.65 11.67
CA TYR A 105 -1.28 20.78 12.75
C TYR A 105 0.18 21.07 13.05
N PHE A 106 1.00 21.18 12.02
CA PHE A 106 2.42 21.46 12.20
C PHE A 106 2.67 22.85 12.80
N GLN A 107 1.90 23.86 12.41
CA GLN A 107 2.00 25.20 13.00
C GLN A 107 1.65 25.18 14.50
N THR A 108 0.64 24.39 14.87
CA THR A 108 0.26 24.20 16.28
C THR A 108 1.38 23.48 17.05
N TYR A 109 1.97 22.46 16.42
CA TYR A 109 3.10 21.73 17.00
C TYR A 109 4.33 22.62 17.18
N LEU A 110 4.72 23.42 16.18
CA LEU A 110 5.85 24.37 16.27
C LEU A 110 5.64 25.37 17.39
N LYS A 111 4.44 25.94 17.54
CA LYS A 111 4.10 26.83 18.64
C LYS A 111 4.28 26.18 20.02
N LYS A 112 3.87 24.91 20.18
CA LYS A 112 4.11 24.14 21.41
C LYS A 112 5.61 23.97 21.72
N GLN A 113 6.44 23.93 20.67
CA GLN A 113 7.90 23.84 20.78
C GLN A 113 8.59 25.21 20.92
N ASN A 114 7.83 26.31 21.07
CA ASN A 114 8.33 27.71 21.08
C ASN A 114 9.13 28.05 19.80
N CYS A 115 8.71 27.53 18.65
CA CYS A 115 9.32 27.77 17.34
C CYS A 115 8.38 28.67 16.51
N ASP A 116 8.84 29.86 16.12
CA ASP A 116 8.07 30.84 15.34
C ASP A 116 8.18 30.63 13.81
N ALA A 117 8.73 29.48 13.37
CA ALA A 117 8.87 29.20 11.95
C ALA A 117 7.51 28.95 11.29
N ASP A 118 7.43 29.26 9.99
CA ASP A 118 6.27 28.93 9.16
C ASP A 118 6.22 27.43 8.84
N ALA A 119 5.11 26.80 9.17
CA ALA A 119 4.93 25.35 8.98
C ALA A 119 4.94 24.96 7.51
N LYS A 120 4.35 25.78 6.64
CA LYS A 120 4.26 25.52 5.21
C LYS A 120 5.64 25.55 4.58
N GLU A 121 6.43 26.60 4.87
CA GLU A 121 7.79 26.74 4.37
C GLU A 121 8.67 25.56 4.81
N LYS A 122 8.58 25.17 6.09
CA LYS A 122 9.34 24.02 6.61
C LYS A 122 8.96 22.70 5.98
N ILE A 123 7.70 22.44 5.67
CA ILE A 123 7.30 21.21 4.97
C ILE A 123 7.83 21.24 3.54
N LEU A 124 7.66 22.34 2.81
CA LEU A 124 8.14 22.47 1.42
C LEU A 124 9.66 22.33 1.33
N GLU A 125 10.40 22.96 2.24
CA GLU A 125 11.85 22.80 2.35
C GLU A 125 12.24 21.34 2.63
N PHE A 126 11.52 20.67 3.53
CA PHE A 126 11.81 19.29 3.88
C PHE A 126 11.54 18.33 2.71
N VAL A 127 10.42 18.46 2.00
CA VAL A 127 10.10 17.59 0.85
C VAL A 127 10.84 18.01 -0.43
N GLU A 128 11.49 19.18 -0.44
CA GLU A 128 12.22 19.75 -1.59
C GLU A 128 11.32 19.95 -2.82
N LEU A 129 10.06 20.32 -2.61
CA LEU A 129 9.04 20.53 -3.64
C LEU A 129 8.39 21.91 -3.49
N ASP A 130 7.93 22.46 -4.61
CA ASP A 130 7.07 23.63 -4.60
C ASP A 130 5.60 23.24 -4.35
N GLU A 131 4.77 24.17 -3.86
CA GLU A 131 3.36 23.91 -3.56
C GLU A 131 2.57 23.40 -4.79
N THR A 132 2.95 23.84 -5.97
CA THR A 132 2.33 23.42 -7.24
C THR A 132 2.68 21.99 -7.63
N GLU A 133 3.75 21.45 -7.08
CA GLU A 133 4.23 20.07 -7.31
C GLU A 133 3.64 19.06 -6.32
N LEU A 134 3.04 19.55 -5.22
CA LEU A 134 2.40 18.72 -4.17
C LEU A 134 1.01 18.19 -4.58
N VAL A 135 0.83 17.78 -5.83
CA VAL A 135 -0.46 17.28 -6.34
C VAL A 135 -0.89 16.00 -5.62
N ASP A 136 0.05 15.18 -5.20
CA ASP A 136 -0.17 13.86 -4.60
C ASP A 136 0.10 13.85 -3.08
N PHE A 137 -0.05 14.98 -2.37
CA PHE A 137 0.15 15.03 -0.91
C PHE A 137 -0.74 14.02 -0.18
N GLY A 138 -0.10 13.18 0.65
CA GLY A 138 -0.80 12.19 1.47
C GLY A 138 -1.51 11.09 0.67
N LYS A 139 -1.12 10.86 -0.59
CA LYS A 139 -1.66 9.81 -1.43
C LYS A 139 -1.47 8.43 -0.81
N ASP A 140 -0.30 8.19 -0.29
CA ASP A 140 0.04 6.97 0.42
C ASP A 140 0.24 7.26 1.91
N ILE A 141 -0.13 6.29 2.75
CA ILE A 141 0.05 6.39 4.19
C ILE A 141 0.98 5.27 4.62
N ARG A 142 2.07 5.66 5.29
CA ARG A 142 2.98 4.73 5.94
C ARG A 142 2.60 4.57 7.41
N ILE A 143 2.63 3.34 7.89
CA ILE A 143 2.43 3.01 9.30
C ILE A 143 3.74 2.50 9.87
N VAL A 144 4.19 3.08 10.98
CA VAL A 144 5.37 2.63 11.72
C VAL A 144 4.92 2.18 13.12
N LEU A 145 5.14 0.93 13.41
CA LEU A 145 4.92 0.35 14.72
C LEU A 145 6.28 0.18 15.40
N ALA A 146 6.48 0.82 16.55
CA ALA A 146 7.72 0.68 17.32
C ALA A 146 7.40 0.15 18.72
N SER A 147 8.03 -0.97 19.11
CA SER A 147 7.79 -1.66 20.37
C SER A 147 9.03 -2.41 20.85
N SER A 148 9.09 -2.72 22.14
CA SER A 148 10.16 -3.55 22.71
C SER A 148 10.13 -4.99 22.19
N ASP A 149 8.94 -5.50 21.87
CA ASP A 149 8.75 -6.79 21.21
C ASP A 149 7.45 -6.81 20.42
N PHE A 150 7.29 -7.83 19.57
CA PHE A 150 6.12 -8.03 18.73
C PHE A 150 5.62 -9.46 18.85
N SER A 151 4.31 -9.62 19.07
CA SER A 151 3.69 -10.94 19.05
C SER A 151 3.75 -11.55 17.65
N LYS A 152 3.64 -12.88 17.60
CA LYS A 152 3.58 -13.60 16.33
C LYS A 152 2.34 -13.18 15.51
N GLU A 153 1.23 -12.93 16.18
CA GLU A 153 -0.03 -12.50 15.56
C GLU A 153 0.15 -11.14 14.90
N LEU A 154 0.78 -10.18 15.59
CA LEU A 154 1.03 -8.85 15.06
C LEU A 154 1.98 -8.91 13.85
N THR A 155 3.11 -9.63 13.97
CA THR A 155 4.05 -9.75 12.85
C THR A 155 3.43 -10.43 11.63
N THR A 156 2.61 -11.47 11.84
CA THR A 156 1.87 -12.13 10.76
C THR A 156 0.87 -11.17 10.10
N THR A 157 0.15 -10.40 10.90
CA THR A 157 -0.79 -9.38 10.42
C THR A 157 -0.08 -8.29 9.62
N ALA A 158 1.06 -7.79 10.12
CA ALA A 158 1.85 -6.78 9.41
C ALA A 158 2.36 -7.29 8.06
N ILE A 159 2.86 -8.52 7.99
CA ILE A 159 3.29 -9.14 6.73
C ILE A 159 2.11 -9.27 5.77
N TRP A 160 0.96 -9.73 6.24
CA TRP A 160 -0.24 -9.86 5.42
C TRP A 160 -0.74 -8.52 4.88
N LEU A 161 -0.76 -7.47 5.72
CA LEU A 161 -1.14 -6.12 5.32
C LEU A 161 -0.19 -5.55 4.25
N ARG A 162 1.12 -5.76 4.41
CA ARG A 162 2.11 -5.39 3.39
C ARG A 162 1.84 -6.09 2.07
N ASP A 163 1.48 -7.37 2.12
CA ASP A 163 1.12 -8.15 0.94
C ASP A 163 -0.14 -7.61 0.24
N LYS A 164 -1.00 -6.91 0.96
CA LYS A 164 -2.19 -6.20 0.43
C LYS A 164 -1.92 -4.75 0.03
N GLY A 165 -0.67 -4.30 0.05
CA GLY A 165 -0.27 -2.97 -0.40
C GLY A 165 -0.23 -1.90 0.69
N VAL A 166 -0.48 -2.25 1.96
CA VAL A 166 -0.34 -1.30 3.08
C VAL A 166 1.14 -1.16 3.43
N ASP A 167 1.69 0.06 3.40
CA ASP A 167 3.06 0.31 3.86
C ASP A 167 3.09 0.36 5.40
N ILE A 168 3.32 -0.80 6.00
CA ILE A 168 3.46 -0.98 7.45
C ILE A 168 4.85 -1.50 7.78
N ARG A 169 5.52 -0.85 8.74
CA ARG A 169 6.87 -1.18 9.21
C ARG A 169 6.84 -1.49 10.70
N CYS A 170 7.63 -2.46 11.12
CA CYS A 170 7.78 -2.81 12.54
C CYS A 170 9.25 -2.61 12.93
N VAL A 171 9.47 -1.79 13.95
CA VAL A 171 10.80 -1.48 14.49
C VAL A 171 10.85 -1.93 15.94
N ARG A 172 11.77 -2.86 16.23
CA ARG A 172 12.00 -3.35 17.59
C ARG A 172 12.98 -2.42 18.30
N LEU A 173 12.61 -1.96 19.50
CA LEU A 173 13.40 -1.11 20.37
C LEU A 173 13.86 -1.91 21.59
N THR A 174 15.09 -2.39 21.58
CA THR A 174 15.61 -3.21 22.68
C THR A 174 16.53 -2.39 23.58
N PRO A 175 16.14 -2.13 24.86
CA PRO A 175 17.00 -1.44 25.80
C PRO A 175 18.06 -2.37 26.40
N TYR A 176 19.25 -1.83 26.61
CA TYR A 176 20.39 -2.48 27.27
C TYR A 176 20.97 -1.56 28.31
N ARG A 177 21.37 -2.13 29.47
CA ARG A 177 22.03 -1.40 30.50
C ARG A 177 23.52 -1.31 30.18
N PHE A 178 24.09 -0.11 30.27
CA PHE A 178 25.51 0.13 30.11
C PHE A 178 25.96 1.18 31.14
N ASN A 179 26.61 0.75 32.22
CA ASN A 179 26.91 1.56 33.39
C ASN A 179 25.63 2.21 33.96
N ASP A 180 25.61 3.55 34.03
CA ASP A 180 24.43 4.32 34.47
C ASP A 180 23.54 4.76 33.32
N ASP A 181 23.85 4.36 32.08
CA ASP A 181 23.12 4.73 30.88
C ASP A 181 22.29 3.57 30.33
N VAL A 182 21.21 3.91 29.57
CA VAL A 182 20.40 2.98 28.80
C VAL A 182 20.69 3.16 27.31
N LEU A 183 21.22 2.11 26.68
CA LEU A 183 21.39 2.06 25.24
C LEU A 183 20.17 1.44 24.58
N ILE A 184 19.70 2.00 23.48
CA ILE A 184 18.58 1.47 22.71
C ILE A 184 19.08 0.94 21.37
N ASN A 185 18.88 -0.35 21.11
CA ASN A 185 19.03 -0.91 19.78
C ASN A 185 17.69 -0.81 19.05
N ALA A 186 17.66 -0.06 17.95
CA ALA A 186 16.51 0.03 17.06
C ALA A 186 16.75 -0.85 15.83
N GLU A 187 15.89 -1.83 15.59
CA GLU A 187 16.02 -2.81 14.53
C GLU A 187 14.71 -2.90 13.75
N GLN A 188 14.70 -2.56 12.45
CA GLN A 188 13.57 -2.81 11.60
C GLN A 188 13.44 -4.31 11.34
N ILE A 189 12.34 -4.91 11.78
CA ILE A 189 12.05 -6.34 11.62
C ILE A 189 11.05 -6.63 10.51
N ILE A 190 10.25 -5.66 10.11
CA ILE A 190 9.30 -5.73 8.99
C ILE A 190 9.30 -4.39 8.25
N PRO A 191 9.50 -4.39 6.93
CA PRO A 191 10.08 -5.51 6.17
C PRO A 191 11.49 -5.82 6.64
N VAL A 192 11.94 -7.04 6.39
CA VAL A 192 13.36 -7.35 6.57
C VAL A 192 14.13 -6.53 5.54
N PRO A 193 15.08 -5.67 5.94
CA PRO A 193 15.73 -4.72 5.03
C PRO A 193 16.34 -5.39 3.79
N GLU A 194 16.97 -6.54 3.96
CA GLU A 194 17.60 -7.29 2.87
C GLU A 194 16.62 -7.87 1.86
N LEU A 195 15.33 -7.98 2.22
CA LEU A 195 14.29 -8.52 1.36
C LEU A 195 13.40 -7.42 0.74
N GLU A 196 13.56 -6.16 1.14
CA GLU A 196 12.68 -5.07 0.70
C GLU A 196 12.74 -4.88 -0.82
N GLU A 197 13.93 -4.89 -1.43
CA GLU A 197 14.09 -4.80 -2.88
C GLU A 197 13.43 -5.96 -3.64
N TYR A 198 13.50 -7.17 -3.09
CA TYR A 198 12.85 -8.33 -3.70
C TYR A 198 11.33 -8.24 -3.59
N GLN A 199 10.80 -7.74 -2.47
CA GLN A 199 9.36 -7.56 -2.28
C GLN A 199 8.79 -6.50 -3.23
N VAL A 200 9.51 -5.42 -3.50
CA VAL A 200 9.12 -4.41 -4.50
C VAL A 200 9.01 -5.06 -5.89
N LYS A 201 10.03 -5.79 -6.33
CA LYS A 201 10.02 -6.50 -7.62
C LYS A 201 8.89 -7.53 -7.74
N PHE A 202 8.57 -8.24 -6.64
CA PHE A 202 7.43 -9.17 -6.62
C PHE A 202 6.08 -8.47 -6.72
N ARG A 203 5.92 -7.29 -6.10
CA ARG A 203 4.71 -6.47 -6.22
C ARG A 203 4.53 -5.98 -7.67
N GLU A 204 5.54 -5.36 -8.24
CA GLU A 204 5.53 -4.90 -9.63
C GLU A 204 5.10 -6.01 -10.59
N LYS A 205 5.73 -7.18 -10.48
CA LYS A 205 5.39 -8.36 -11.29
C LYS A 205 3.94 -8.84 -11.07
N ARG A 206 3.45 -8.77 -9.84
CA ARG A 206 2.07 -9.15 -9.50
C ARG A 206 1.08 -8.13 -10.05
N ASP A 207 1.38 -6.85 -9.97
CA ASP A 207 0.54 -5.78 -10.49
C ASP A 207 0.47 -5.84 -12.02
N GLU A 208 1.58 -6.11 -12.70
CA GLU A 208 1.60 -6.41 -14.13
C GLU A 208 0.73 -7.63 -14.48
N GLN A 209 0.77 -8.69 -13.66
CA GLN A 209 -0.08 -9.87 -13.85
C GLN A 209 -1.55 -9.56 -13.61
N LEU A 210 -1.89 -8.72 -12.63
CA LEU A 210 -3.25 -8.28 -12.34
C LEU A 210 -3.80 -7.40 -13.46
N ILE A 211 -3.01 -6.44 -13.96
CA ILE A 211 -3.37 -5.61 -15.12
C ILE A 211 -3.60 -6.51 -16.33
N SER A 212 -2.69 -7.43 -16.63
CA SER A 212 -2.82 -8.37 -17.74
C SER A 212 -3.99 -9.35 -17.58
N SER A 213 -4.44 -9.62 -16.36
CA SER A 213 -5.61 -10.47 -16.06
C SER A 213 -6.93 -9.68 -16.09
N GLN A 214 -6.93 -8.39 -15.75
CA GLN A 214 -8.08 -7.50 -15.86
C GLN A 214 -8.40 -7.15 -17.31
N GLU A 215 -7.39 -7.03 -18.20
CA GLU A 215 -7.61 -6.88 -19.64
C GLU A 215 -8.28 -8.11 -20.30
N LYS A 216 -8.33 -9.23 -19.59
CA LYS A 216 -9.08 -10.43 -19.99
C LYS A 216 -10.36 -10.56 -19.16
N GLU A 217 -11.22 -9.54 -19.14
CA GLU A 217 -12.62 -9.78 -18.76
C GLU A 217 -13.17 -10.89 -19.65
N LYS A 218 -13.39 -12.05 -19.04
CA LYS A 218 -14.00 -13.16 -19.75
C LYS A 218 -15.37 -12.72 -20.19
N ASP A 219 -15.55 -12.54 -21.49
CA ASP A 219 -16.81 -12.20 -22.11
C ASP A 219 -17.78 -13.40 -21.95
N TYR A 220 -18.61 -13.34 -20.92
CA TYR A 220 -19.66 -14.33 -20.63
C TYR A 220 -20.96 -14.02 -21.39
N THR A 221 -20.92 -13.18 -22.44
CA THR A 221 -22.10 -12.87 -23.23
C THR A 221 -22.54 -14.13 -23.99
N TRP A 222 -23.82 -14.43 -23.89
CA TRP A 222 -24.47 -15.46 -24.70
C TRP A 222 -25.10 -14.82 -25.94
N TYR A 223 -25.01 -15.52 -27.04
CA TYR A 223 -25.46 -15.04 -28.33
C TYR A 223 -26.58 -15.93 -28.82
N ILE A 224 -27.67 -15.37 -29.32
CA ILE A 224 -28.74 -16.10 -29.99
C ILE A 224 -28.51 -15.96 -31.49
N TYR A 225 -28.32 -17.10 -32.15
CA TYR A 225 -28.20 -17.19 -33.61
C TYR A 225 -28.99 -18.40 -34.13
N LYS A 226 -29.95 -18.18 -35.03
CA LYS A 226 -30.87 -19.21 -35.54
C LYS A 226 -31.51 -20.04 -34.42
N ASP A 227 -32.06 -19.35 -33.42
CA ASP A 227 -32.73 -19.93 -32.24
C ASP A 227 -31.84 -20.79 -31.32
N LYS A 228 -30.52 -20.74 -31.48
CA LYS A 228 -29.56 -21.44 -30.62
C LYS A 228 -28.85 -20.45 -29.71
N GLU A 229 -28.72 -20.80 -28.42
CA GLU A 229 -27.90 -20.09 -27.48
C GLU A 229 -26.43 -20.57 -27.60
N LEU A 230 -25.53 -19.64 -27.95
CA LEU A 230 -24.15 -19.93 -28.25
C LEU A 230 -23.24 -19.01 -27.46
N ASN A 231 -22.11 -19.53 -26.98
CA ASN A 231 -21.01 -18.66 -26.52
C ASN A 231 -20.24 -18.09 -27.74
N LYS A 232 -19.42 -17.10 -27.54
CA LYS A 232 -18.65 -16.39 -28.59
C LYS A 232 -17.92 -17.34 -29.55
N ARG A 233 -17.28 -18.40 -29.02
CA ARG A 233 -16.54 -19.38 -29.82
C ARG A 233 -17.46 -20.22 -30.70
N LYS A 234 -18.57 -20.70 -30.12
CA LYS A 234 -19.57 -21.49 -30.88
C LYS A 234 -20.26 -20.67 -31.93
N LEU A 235 -20.55 -19.38 -31.61
CA LEU A 235 -21.12 -18.45 -32.58
C LEU A 235 -20.19 -18.27 -33.79
N ALA A 236 -18.90 -18.00 -33.57
CA ALA A 236 -17.92 -17.86 -34.64
C ALA A 236 -17.87 -19.11 -35.56
N LEU A 237 -17.92 -20.30 -34.95
CA LEU A 237 -17.95 -21.55 -35.71
C LEU A 237 -19.22 -21.75 -36.53
N GLU A 238 -20.41 -21.42 -36.01
CA GLU A 238 -21.65 -21.53 -36.72
C GLU A 238 -21.71 -20.48 -37.89
N LEU A 239 -21.28 -19.26 -37.64
CA LEU A 239 -21.19 -18.24 -38.69
C LEU A 239 -20.24 -18.66 -39.82
N LEU A 240 -19.07 -19.23 -39.47
CA LEU A 240 -18.11 -19.74 -40.46
C LEU A 240 -18.69 -20.92 -41.25
N ARG A 241 -19.41 -21.84 -40.60
CA ARG A 241 -20.05 -22.98 -41.28
C ARG A 241 -21.12 -22.51 -42.25
N ASP A 242 -21.94 -21.53 -41.86
CA ASP A 242 -23.00 -20.99 -42.73
C ASP A 242 -22.40 -20.25 -43.92
N TRP A 243 -21.29 -19.51 -43.68
CA TRP A 243 -20.57 -18.82 -44.76
C TRP A 243 -20.00 -19.83 -45.78
N ILE A 244 -19.32 -20.91 -45.29
CA ILE A 244 -18.80 -21.99 -46.16
C ILE A 244 -19.89 -22.66 -46.96
N ARG A 245 -21.06 -22.91 -46.37
CA ARG A 245 -22.23 -23.48 -47.08
C ARG A 245 -22.77 -22.56 -48.14
N GLN A 246 -22.75 -21.26 -47.91
CA GLN A 246 -23.32 -20.28 -48.81
C GLN A 246 -22.38 -19.99 -49.99
N PHE A 247 -21.10 -19.85 -49.77
CA PHE A 247 -20.10 -19.41 -50.76
C PHE A 247 -19.31 -20.56 -51.39
N ASN A 248 -19.33 -21.72 -50.78
CA ASN A 248 -18.66 -22.96 -51.23
C ASN A 248 -17.24 -22.74 -51.78
N PRO A 249 -16.29 -22.21 -50.96
CA PRO A 249 -14.95 -21.89 -51.40
C PRO A 249 -14.19 -23.13 -51.85
N ALA A 250 -13.54 -23.05 -53.01
CA ALA A 250 -12.85 -24.18 -53.63
C ALA A 250 -11.49 -24.50 -52.98
N SER A 251 -10.88 -23.50 -52.33
CA SER A 251 -9.59 -23.64 -51.67
C SER A 251 -9.52 -22.87 -50.35
N TYR A 252 -8.48 -23.15 -49.55
CA TYR A 252 -8.16 -22.43 -48.32
C TYR A 252 -7.91 -20.93 -48.58
N ASN A 253 -7.26 -20.59 -49.69
CA ASN A 253 -6.99 -19.22 -50.07
C ASN A 253 -8.27 -18.47 -50.46
N ASP A 254 -9.19 -19.13 -51.15
CA ASP A 254 -10.52 -18.56 -51.47
C ASP A 254 -11.34 -18.31 -50.21
N LEU A 255 -11.21 -19.19 -49.20
CA LEU A 255 -11.87 -19.03 -47.93
C LEU A 255 -11.34 -17.80 -47.18
N ILE A 256 -10.02 -17.60 -47.10
CA ILE A 256 -9.43 -16.46 -46.38
C ILE A 256 -9.76 -15.13 -47.11
N SER A 257 -9.59 -15.08 -48.42
CA SER A 257 -9.88 -13.87 -49.20
C SER A 257 -11.37 -13.50 -49.14
N GLY A 258 -12.24 -14.47 -49.34
CA GLY A 258 -13.68 -14.25 -49.29
C GLY A 258 -14.20 -13.89 -47.90
N LEU A 259 -13.68 -14.48 -46.84
CA LEU A 259 -14.00 -14.08 -45.46
C LEU A 259 -13.56 -12.65 -45.17
N SER A 260 -12.34 -12.26 -45.59
CA SER A 260 -11.82 -10.92 -45.41
C SER A 260 -12.68 -9.86 -46.12
N GLU A 261 -13.15 -10.16 -47.30
CA GLU A 261 -14.03 -9.28 -48.07
C GLU A 261 -15.45 -9.19 -47.47
N THR A 262 -16.00 -10.33 -47.07
CA THR A 262 -17.32 -10.40 -46.41
C THR A 262 -17.32 -9.65 -45.08
N LEU A 263 -16.28 -9.77 -44.26
CA LEU A 263 -16.17 -9.06 -42.97
C LEU A 263 -16.11 -7.53 -43.13
N LYS A 264 -15.61 -7.03 -44.27
CA LYS A 264 -15.62 -5.59 -44.56
C LYS A 264 -17.02 -5.08 -44.92
N ASN A 265 -17.89 -5.95 -45.47
CA ASN A 265 -19.19 -5.60 -46.02
C ASN A 265 -20.38 -6.03 -45.12
N VAL A 266 -20.14 -6.70 -43.98
CA VAL A 266 -21.19 -7.17 -43.08
C VAL A 266 -21.45 -6.15 -41.98
N GLN A 267 -22.68 -5.63 -41.94
CA GLN A 267 -23.16 -4.86 -40.82
C GLN A 267 -23.87 -5.80 -39.83
N LEU A 268 -23.18 -6.08 -38.72
CA LEU A 268 -23.77 -6.86 -37.61
C LEU A 268 -24.71 -5.98 -36.80
N CYS A 269 -26.03 -6.25 -36.89
CA CYS A 269 -27.02 -5.64 -36.01
C CYS A 269 -27.04 -6.40 -34.69
N LEU A 270 -26.46 -5.80 -33.67
CA LEU A 270 -26.45 -6.33 -32.28
C LEU A 270 -27.58 -5.63 -31.50
N SER A 271 -28.56 -6.38 -31.04
CA SER A 271 -29.49 -5.91 -30.01
C SER A 271 -29.16 -6.63 -28.70
N ILE A 272 -28.79 -5.86 -27.67
CA ILE A 272 -28.44 -6.41 -26.35
C ILE A 272 -29.70 -6.38 -25.48
N ARG A 273 -30.11 -7.54 -24.96
CA ARG A 273 -31.17 -7.66 -23.95
C ARG A 273 -30.69 -8.42 -22.75
N TYR A 274 -31.12 -8.02 -21.56
CA TYR A 274 -30.87 -8.76 -20.32
C TYR A 274 -32.04 -9.73 -20.08
N GLN A 275 -31.73 -11.02 -20.05
CA GLN A 275 -32.73 -12.05 -19.76
C GLN A 275 -32.20 -12.90 -18.60
N ARG A 276 -32.92 -12.96 -17.47
CA ARG A 276 -32.59 -13.76 -16.26
C ARG A 276 -31.16 -13.57 -15.77
N SER A 277 -30.73 -12.32 -15.50
CA SER A 277 -29.38 -11.95 -15.04
C SER A 277 -28.22 -12.31 -15.99
N LYS A 278 -28.48 -12.70 -17.22
CA LYS A 278 -27.45 -12.96 -18.24
C LYS A 278 -27.47 -11.89 -19.32
N ARG A 279 -26.31 -11.46 -19.77
CA ARG A 279 -26.17 -10.57 -20.92
C ARG A 279 -26.34 -11.42 -22.20
N VAL A 280 -27.41 -11.19 -22.94
CA VAL A 280 -27.74 -11.91 -24.18
C VAL A 280 -27.69 -10.94 -25.35
N ALA A 281 -26.92 -11.25 -26.37
CA ALA A 281 -26.83 -10.50 -27.59
C ALA A 281 -27.56 -11.25 -28.73
N ILE A 282 -28.56 -10.64 -29.36
CA ILE A 282 -29.23 -11.20 -30.52
C ILE A 282 -28.55 -10.69 -31.78
N ILE A 283 -28.08 -11.64 -32.61
CA ILE A 283 -27.36 -11.32 -33.85
C ILE A 283 -28.27 -11.62 -35.04
N SER A 284 -28.57 -10.62 -35.82
CA SER A 284 -29.15 -10.77 -37.17
C SER A 284 -28.12 -10.32 -38.20
N MET A 285 -27.85 -11.16 -39.18
CA MET A 285 -26.99 -10.83 -40.29
C MET A 285 -27.83 -10.21 -41.41
N LYS A 286 -27.59 -8.96 -41.76
CA LYS A 286 -28.06 -8.36 -43.02
C LYS A 286 -26.86 -8.18 -43.93
N MET A 287 -26.87 -8.89 -45.07
CA MET A 287 -25.97 -8.55 -46.17
C MET A 287 -26.55 -7.35 -46.93
N ARG A 288 -25.71 -6.43 -47.26
CA ARG A 288 -25.97 -5.38 -48.26
C ARG A 288 -25.56 -5.88 -49.62
#